data_9f9f8b29d104ea254385db1c8a0f5bf9
#
_entry.id   9f9f8b29d104ea254385db1c8a0f5bf9
#
_cell.length_a   1.000
_cell.length_b   1.000
_cell.length_c   1.000
_cell.angle_alpha   90.00
_cell.angle_beta   90.00
_cell.angle_gamma   90.00
#
_symmetry.space_group_name_H-M   'P 1'
#
loop_
_entity.id
_entity.type
_entity.pdbx_description
1 polymer ?
#
loop_
_entity_poly.entity_id
_entity_poly.type
_entity_poly.pdbx_seq_one_letter_code
_entity_poly.pdbx_strand_id
1 'polypeptide(L)'
;MVSMTFLRLLATLAAAGVILAGAYSTLAALRPDPGTMPFEATDVTGVGWGRDFHLTGDDGQPRRLGDFQGKVVALYFGYTRCPDVCPTTMATLAQAVRLLGDDGARVQGLFVTVDPKRDKPAALARYVRAFHAGFQGLYGERDAIARTANEFKVEAGEHHSIPVFLIDPRGRLRLIVRPDAAAESIAHDLRALL
;
A
#
# COMPACT_ATOMS: atom_id res chain seq x y z
N MET A 1 45.87 -53.69 -6.67
CA MET A 1 45.18 -53.63 -5.37
C MET A 1 44.88 -52.18 -5.06
N VAL A 2 43.62 -51.74 -5.18
CA VAL A 2 43.23 -50.40 -4.78
C VAL A 2 43.18 -50.36 -3.25
N SER A 3 43.90 -49.44 -2.63
CA SER A 3 43.99 -49.34 -1.17
C SER A 3 42.59 -49.07 -0.56
N MET A 4 42.22 -49.82 0.48
CA MET A 4 40.93 -49.58 1.23
C MET A 4 40.79 -48.18 1.73
N THR A 5 41.87 -47.46 1.96
CA THR A 5 41.89 -46.03 2.31
C THR A 5 41.38 -45.13 1.17
N PHE A 6 41.76 -45.43 -0.08
CA PHE A 6 41.27 -44.69 -1.25
C PHE A 6 39.76 -44.86 -1.49
N LEU A 7 39.27 -46.09 -1.29
CA LEU A 7 37.81 -46.36 -1.41
C LEU A 7 37.00 -45.67 -0.33
N ARG A 8 37.52 -45.58 0.90
CA ARG A 8 36.85 -44.82 2.01
C ARG A 8 36.85 -43.33 1.75
N LEU A 9 37.91 -42.76 1.18
CA LEU A 9 37.98 -41.34 0.84
C LEU A 9 36.97 -40.98 -0.26
N LEU A 10 36.80 -41.80 -1.26
CA LEU A 10 35.80 -41.61 -2.32
C LEU A 10 34.36 -41.70 -1.78
N ALA A 11 34.11 -42.64 -0.87
CA ALA A 11 32.80 -42.79 -0.24
C ALA A 11 32.41 -41.57 0.64
N THR A 12 33.39 -41.00 1.38
CA THR A 12 33.15 -39.81 2.20
C THR A 12 32.90 -38.55 1.36
N LEU A 13 33.65 -38.39 0.25
CA LEU A 13 33.44 -37.27 -0.68
C LEU A 13 32.09 -37.37 -1.39
N ALA A 14 31.66 -38.57 -1.78
CA ALA A 14 30.35 -38.79 -2.38
C ALA A 14 29.20 -38.47 -1.38
N ALA A 15 29.33 -38.92 -0.12
CA ALA A 15 28.35 -38.62 0.92
C ALA A 15 28.27 -37.13 1.22
N ALA A 16 29.40 -36.42 1.30
CA ALA A 16 29.43 -34.96 1.48
C ALA A 16 28.78 -34.21 0.31
N GLY A 17 28.99 -34.67 -0.93
CA GLY A 17 28.36 -34.12 -2.13
C GLY A 17 26.83 -34.26 -2.11
N VAL A 18 26.32 -35.42 -1.68
CA VAL A 18 24.86 -35.64 -1.56
C VAL A 18 24.24 -34.75 -0.48
N ILE A 19 24.90 -34.58 0.66
CA ILE A 19 24.43 -33.72 1.75
C ILE A 19 24.41 -32.24 1.31
N LEU A 20 25.48 -31.78 0.63
CA LEU A 20 25.53 -30.41 0.11
C LEU A 20 24.49 -30.17 -0.99
N ALA A 21 24.26 -31.12 -1.87
CA ALA A 21 23.22 -31.02 -2.90
C ALA A 21 21.80 -30.98 -2.27
N GLY A 22 21.54 -31.80 -1.24
CA GLY A 22 20.31 -31.80 -0.50
C GLY A 22 20.08 -30.48 0.25
N ALA A 23 21.11 -29.95 0.92
CA ALA A 23 21.03 -28.65 1.61
C ALA A 23 20.81 -27.51 0.61
N TYR A 24 21.45 -27.51 -0.53
CA TYR A 24 21.25 -26.53 -1.60
C TYR A 24 19.83 -26.59 -2.17
N SER A 25 19.27 -27.77 -2.39
CA SER A 25 17.91 -27.97 -2.90
C SER A 25 16.86 -27.47 -1.90
N THR A 26 17.05 -27.73 -0.60
CA THR A 26 16.15 -27.25 0.44
C THR A 26 16.23 -25.73 0.62
N LEU A 27 17.43 -25.14 0.54
CA LEU A 27 17.61 -23.68 0.59
C LEU A 27 17.03 -23.00 -0.67
N ALA A 28 17.13 -23.63 -1.84
CA ALA A 28 16.54 -23.14 -3.08
C ALA A 28 15.01 -23.19 -3.06
N ALA A 29 14.41 -24.20 -2.41
CA ALA A 29 12.97 -24.31 -2.22
C ALA A 29 12.40 -23.28 -1.20
N LEU A 30 13.26 -22.72 -0.34
CA LEU A 30 12.89 -21.65 0.61
C LEU A 30 13.06 -20.24 0.03
N ARG A 31 13.59 -20.12 -1.20
CA ARG A 31 13.62 -18.83 -1.89
C ARG A 31 12.21 -18.51 -2.36
N PRO A 32 11.65 -17.31 -2.04
CA PRO A 32 10.42 -16.87 -2.66
C PRO A 32 10.58 -16.94 -4.18
N ASP A 33 9.59 -17.51 -4.86
CA ASP A 33 9.58 -17.57 -6.32
C ASP A 33 9.61 -16.12 -6.85
N PRO A 34 10.62 -15.70 -7.64
CA PRO A 34 10.68 -14.35 -8.19
C PRO A 34 9.53 -14.05 -9.17
N GLY A 35 8.68 -15.04 -9.49
CA GLY A 35 7.50 -14.88 -10.35
C GLY A 35 6.19 -14.63 -9.62
N THR A 36 6.12 -14.73 -8.30
CA THR A 36 4.93 -14.41 -7.50
C THR A 36 5.25 -13.32 -6.49
N MET A 37 5.31 -12.09 -6.95
CA MET A 37 5.13 -10.96 -6.03
C MET A 37 3.72 -11.11 -5.43
N PRO A 38 3.56 -11.18 -4.11
CA PRO A 38 2.24 -11.28 -3.48
C PRO A 38 1.39 -10.03 -3.74
N PHE A 39 2.00 -8.99 -4.29
CA PHE A 39 1.37 -7.71 -4.60
C PHE A 39 1.66 -7.31 -6.05
N GLU A 40 0.69 -6.66 -6.70
CA GLU A 40 0.83 -6.05 -8.03
C GLU A 40 1.38 -4.62 -7.95
N ALA A 41 1.16 -3.93 -6.82
CA ALA A 41 1.74 -2.63 -6.51
C ALA A 41 3.18 -2.74 -5.99
N THR A 42 3.88 -1.60 -5.93
CA THR A 42 5.24 -1.55 -5.38
C THR A 42 5.24 -1.80 -3.88
N ASP A 43 5.85 -2.88 -3.43
CA ASP A 43 6.04 -3.19 -2.01
C ASP A 43 7.13 -2.28 -1.41
N VAL A 44 6.74 -1.51 -0.40
CA VAL A 44 7.60 -0.61 0.37
C VAL A 44 7.62 -0.98 1.86
N THR A 45 7.35 -2.24 2.16
CA THR A 45 7.36 -2.74 3.55
C THR A 45 8.68 -2.45 4.25
N GLY A 46 8.60 -1.86 5.43
CA GLY A 46 9.78 -1.56 6.26
C GLY A 46 10.40 -0.18 6.03
N VAL A 47 9.82 0.64 5.14
CA VAL A 47 10.27 2.04 5.00
C VAL A 47 10.03 2.84 6.28
N GLY A 48 10.91 3.82 6.54
CA GLY A 48 10.86 4.66 7.74
C GLY A 48 9.96 5.90 7.63
N TRP A 49 9.07 5.98 6.65
CA TRP A 49 8.19 7.12 6.37
C TRP A 49 6.74 6.66 6.13
N GLY A 50 5.79 7.59 5.98
CA GLY A 50 4.37 7.27 5.82
C GLY A 50 3.75 6.69 7.08
N ARG A 51 4.16 7.20 8.27
CA ARG A 51 3.83 6.61 9.58
C ARG A 51 2.61 7.21 10.25
N ASP A 52 2.34 8.49 10.03
CA ASP A 52 1.21 9.15 10.68
C ASP A 52 0.85 10.48 9.98
N PHE A 53 -0.32 10.98 10.31
CA PHE A 53 -0.80 12.31 9.97
C PHE A 53 -1.66 12.85 11.12
N HIS A 54 -1.78 14.19 11.19
CA HIS A 54 -2.66 14.88 12.12
C HIS A 54 -3.45 15.92 11.31
N LEU A 55 -4.65 15.56 10.92
CA LEU A 55 -5.55 16.36 10.07
C LEU A 55 -6.95 16.41 10.68
N THR A 56 -7.86 17.07 10.02
CA THR A 56 -9.28 17.13 10.39
C THR A 56 -10.11 16.40 9.34
N GLY A 57 -11.03 15.57 9.77
CA GLY A 57 -12.01 14.91 8.90
C GLY A 57 -13.03 15.90 8.36
N ASP A 58 -13.67 15.56 7.24
CA ASP A 58 -14.75 16.35 6.64
C ASP A 58 -15.99 16.49 7.54
N ASP A 59 -16.04 15.74 8.64
CA ASP A 59 -16.99 15.82 9.75
C ASP A 59 -16.56 16.79 10.87
N GLY A 60 -15.41 17.43 10.72
CA GLY A 60 -14.85 18.37 11.70
C GLY A 60 -14.10 17.73 12.86
N GLN A 61 -13.97 16.40 12.90
CA GLN A 61 -13.26 15.72 13.98
C GLN A 61 -11.76 15.57 13.68
N PRO A 62 -10.88 15.70 14.69
CA PRO A 62 -9.48 15.39 14.54
C PRO A 62 -9.28 13.94 14.06
N ARG A 63 -8.33 13.73 13.17
CA ARG A 63 -7.97 12.41 12.63
C ARG A 63 -6.47 12.22 12.59
N ARG A 64 -6.06 11.02 12.95
CA ARG A 64 -4.70 10.49 12.81
C ARG A 64 -4.78 9.07 12.26
N LEU A 65 -3.67 8.55 11.75
CA LEU A 65 -3.67 7.20 11.16
C LEU A 65 -4.13 6.13 12.15
N GLY A 66 -3.77 6.26 13.44
CA GLY A 66 -4.17 5.33 14.49
C GLY A 66 -5.69 5.17 14.70
N ASP A 67 -6.50 6.14 14.26
CA ASP A 67 -7.96 6.07 14.38
C ASP A 67 -8.59 5.04 13.42
N PHE A 68 -7.81 4.57 12.44
CA PHE A 68 -8.21 3.60 11.44
C PHE A 68 -7.61 2.20 11.65
N GLN A 69 -7.02 1.93 12.82
CA GLN A 69 -6.50 0.61 13.14
C GLN A 69 -7.57 -0.48 12.97
N GLY A 70 -7.14 -1.65 12.49
CA GLY A 70 -8.03 -2.77 12.15
C GLY A 70 -8.60 -2.71 10.73
N LYS A 71 -8.38 -1.60 10.00
CA LYS A 71 -8.75 -1.46 8.59
C LYS A 71 -7.51 -1.31 7.72
N VAL A 72 -7.60 -1.74 6.47
CA VAL A 72 -6.66 -1.30 5.43
C VAL A 72 -7.02 0.12 5.05
N VAL A 73 -6.04 1.03 5.09
CA VAL A 73 -6.25 2.42 4.69
C VAL A 73 -5.70 2.63 3.28
N ALA A 74 -6.53 3.16 2.39
CA ALA A 74 -6.13 3.63 1.07
C ALA A 74 -6.12 5.16 1.09
N LEU A 75 -4.92 5.74 1.19
CA LEU A 75 -4.69 7.18 1.31
C LEU A 75 -4.31 7.77 -0.03
N TYR A 76 -4.99 8.84 -0.44
CA TYR A 76 -4.72 9.56 -1.68
C TYR A 76 -4.69 11.07 -1.44
N PHE A 77 -3.73 11.76 -2.06
CA PHE A 77 -3.62 13.22 -2.02
C PHE A 77 -4.17 13.81 -3.32
N GLY A 78 -4.93 14.89 -3.20
CA GLY A 78 -5.52 15.52 -4.37
C GLY A 78 -6.28 16.81 -4.05
N TYR A 79 -7.09 17.30 -4.97
CA TYR A 79 -7.98 18.45 -4.77
C TYR A 79 -9.28 18.27 -5.56
N THR A 80 -10.39 18.80 -5.04
CA THR A 80 -11.74 18.50 -5.58
C THR A 80 -11.99 19.05 -6.98
N ARG A 81 -11.21 20.03 -7.41
CA ARG A 81 -11.32 20.66 -8.74
C ARG A 81 -10.32 20.12 -9.76
N CYS A 82 -9.65 19.02 -9.46
CA CYS A 82 -8.80 18.33 -10.42
C CYS A 82 -9.68 17.82 -11.58
N PRO A 83 -9.32 18.16 -12.84
CA PRO A 83 -10.23 17.88 -13.95
C PRO A 83 -10.23 16.42 -14.40
N ASP A 84 -9.19 15.63 -14.07
CA ASP A 84 -8.98 14.31 -14.69
C ASP A 84 -8.45 13.27 -13.67
N VAL A 85 -7.20 13.35 -13.25
CA VAL A 85 -6.51 12.27 -12.51
C VAL A 85 -7.18 11.97 -11.18
N CYS A 86 -7.54 12.98 -10.38
CA CYS A 86 -8.13 12.74 -9.06
C CYS A 86 -9.48 12.02 -9.13
N PRO A 87 -10.47 12.45 -9.96
CA PRO A 87 -11.72 11.73 -10.06
C PRO A 87 -11.55 10.32 -10.64
N THR A 88 -10.63 10.13 -11.60
CA THR A 88 -10.33 8.81 -12.16
C THR A 88 -9.77 7.87 -11.10
N THR A 89 -8.74 8.30 -10.35
CA THR A 89 -8.15 7.51 -9.26
C THR A 89 -9.17 7.17 -8.17
N MET A 90 -9.99 8.14 -7.75
CA MET A 90 -11.03 7.92 -6.74
C MET A 90 -12.11 6.95 -7.22
N ALA A 91 -12.50 6.99 -8.50
CA ALA A 91 -13.46 6.07 -9.09
C ALA A 91 -12.88 4.64 -9.15
N THR A 92 -11.63 4.49 -9.58
CA THR A 92 -10.91 3.22 -9.64
C THR A 92 -10.77 2.61 -8.25
N LEU A 93 -10.39 3.41 -7.24
CA LEU A 93 -10.30 2.96 -5.86
C LEU A 93 -11.65 2.51 -5.31
N ALA A 94 -12.72 3.27 -5.58
CA ALA A 94 -14.06 2.89 -5.18
C ALA A 94 -14.54 1.60 -5.87
N GLN A 95 -14.17 1.39 -7.12
CA GLN A 95 -14.42 0.12 -7.82
C GLN A 95 -13.66 -1.04 -7.16
N ALA A 96 -12.38 -0.85 -6.85
CA ALA A 96 -11.57 -1.85 -6.16
C ALA A 96 -12.21 -2.26 -4.82
N VAL A 97 -12.67 -1.29 -4.01
CA VAL A 97 -13.37 -1.57 -2.75
C VAL A 97 -14.66 -2.35 -2.98
N ARG A 98 -15.45 -2.01 -4.02
CA ARG A 98 -16.66 -2.77 -4.37
C ARG A 98 -16.35 -4.21 -4.79
N LEU A 99 -15.24 -4.47 -5.48
CA LEU A 99 -14.81 -5.81 -5.88
C LEU A 99 -14.45 -6.72 -4.70
N LEU A 100 -14.24 -6.16 -3.50
CA LEU A 100 -14.02 -6.93 -2.27
C LEU A 100 -15.31 -7.52 -1.68
N GLY A 101 -16.48 -7.07 -2.11
CA GLY A 101 -17.76 -7.46 -1.51
C GLY A 101 -17.83 -7.05 -0.04
N ASP A 102 -18.17 -7.98 0.85
CA ASP A 102 -18.32 -7.73 2.30
C ASP A 102 -17.00 -7.26 2.96
N ASP A 103 -15.85 -7.72 2.47
CA ASP A 103 -14.53 -7.28 2.96
C ASP A 103 -14.25 -5.80 2.67
N GLY A 104 -14.96 -5.19 1.73
CA GLY A 104 -14.87 -3.75 1.46
C GLY A 104 -15.14 -2.86 2.69
N ALA A 105 -15.94 -3.33 3.65
CA ALA A 105 -16.18 -2.64 4.92
C ALA A 105 -14.92 -2.52 5.81
N ARG A 106 -13.91 -3.35 5.55
CA ARG A 106 -12.62 -3.36 6.24
C ARG A 106 -11.59 -2.43 5.58
N VAL A 107 -11.98 -1.74 4.50
CA VAL A 107 -11.13 -0.76 3.82
C VAL A 107 -11.63 0.65 4.09
N GLN A 108 -10.71 1.55 4.42
CA GLN A 108 -10.98 2.97 4.60
C GLN A 108 -10.30 3.77 3.49
N GLY A 109 -11.07 4.36 2.59
CA GLY A 109 -10.56 5.36 1.64
C GLY A 109 -10.43 6.73 2.30
N LEU A 110 -9.26 7.34 2.20
CA LEU A 110 -8.97 8.67 2.73
C LEU A 110 -8.45 9.56 1.59
N PHE A 111 -9.06 10.72 1.45
CA PHE A 111 -8.65 11.75 0.48
C PHE A 111 -8.12 12.98 1.23
N VAL A 112 -6.83 13.25 1.14
CA VAL A 112 -6.20 14.43 1.75
C VAL A 112 -6.19 15.56 0.73
N THR A 113 -6.89 16.65 1.02
CA THR A 113 -6.82 17.82 0.12
C THR A 113 -5.48 18.54 0.24
N VAL A 114 -4.91 18.86 -0.92
CA VAL A 114 -3.72 19.73 -1.02
C VAL A 114 -4.08 21.20 -1.32
N ASP A 115 -5.40 21.50 -1.42
CA ASP A 115 -5.90 22.85 -1.66
C ASP A 115 -6.96 23.28 -0.61
N PRO A 116 -6.56 23.43 0.67
CA PRO A 116 -7.49 23.73 1.75
C PRO A 116 -8.17 25.10 1.62
N LYS A 117 -7.66 25.98 0.76
CA LYS A 117 -8.29 27.27 0.51
C LYS A 117 -9.61 27.12 -0.25
N ARG A 118 -9.65 26.23 -1.22
CA ARG A 118 -10.82 26.01 -2.09
C ARG A 118 -11.66 24.81 -1.64
N ASP A 119 -11.05 23.76 -1.11
CA ASP A 119 -11.74 22.54 -0.69
C ASP A 119 -12.23 22.67 0.75
N LYS A 120 -13.43 23.29 0.89
CA LYS A 120 -14.08 23.40 2.21
C LYS A 120 -14.66 22.06 2.66
N PRO A 121 -14.80 21.80 3.97
CA PRO A 121 -15.23 20.50 4.50
C PRO A 121 -16.48 19.94 3.83
N ALA A 122 -17.53 20.75 3.67
CA ALA A 122 -18.78 20.31 3.04
C ALA A 122 -18.63 19.96 1.54
N ALA A 123 -17.73 20.63 0.81
CA ALA A 123 -17.44 20.33 -0.58
C ALA A 123 -16.61 19.03 -0.68
N LEU A 124 -15.62 18.89 0.20
CA LEU A 124 -14.78 17.70 0.32
C LEU A 124 -15.62 16.46 0.65
N ALA A 125 -16.51 16.56 1.65
CA ALA A 125 -17.43 15.49 2.01
C ALA A 125 -18.31 15.04 0.83
N ARG A 126 -18.89 15.99 0.09
CA ARG A 126 -19.70 15.67 -1.10
C ARG A 126 -18.87 14.98 -2.17
N TYR A 127 -17.66 15.48 -2.39
CA TYR A 127 -16.75 14.93 -3.40
C TYR A 127 -16.40 13.47 -3.12
N VAL A 128 -15.91 13.17 -1.93
CA VAL A 128 -15.44 11.79 -1.63
C VAL A 128 -16.61 10.80 -1.57
N ARG A 129 -17.76 11.21 -1.02
CA ARG A 129 -18.96 10.34 -0.92
C ARG A 129 -19.64 10.09 -2.26
N ALA A 130 -19.38 10.92 -3.28
CA ALA A 130 -19.85 10.65 -4.64
C ALA A 130 -19.22 9.39 -5.24
N PHE A 131 -18.03 9.00 -4.80
CA PHE A 131 -17.36 7.77 -5.24
C PHE A 131 -17.73 6.57 -4.38
N HIS A 132 -17.70 6.73 -3.05
CA HIS A 132 -18.04 5.67 -2.11
C HIS A 132 -18.50 6.26 -0.76
N ALA A 133 -19.61 5.75 -0.20
CA ALA A 133 -20.21 6.26 1.02
C ALA A 133 -19.28 6.21 2.25
N GLY A 134 -18.38 5.21 2.30
CA GLY A 134 -17.40 5.02 3.38
C GLY A 134 -16.11 5.82 3.21
N PHE A 135 -15.94 6.58 2.13
CA PHE A 135 -14.74 7.40 1.96
C PHE A 135 -14.83 8.68 2.80
N GLN A 136 -13.70 9.13 3.31
CA GLN A 136 -13.60 10.33 4.14
C GLN A 136 -12.58 11.31 3.55
N GLY A 137 -12.95 12.58 3.56
CA GLY A 137 -12.06 13.68 3.21
C GLY A 137 -11.29 14.17 4.43
N LEU A 138 -10.01 14.47 4.24
CA LEU A 138 -9.15 15.05 5.26
C LEU A 138 -8.67 16.42 4.80
N TYR A 139 -8.72 17.40 5.71
CA TYR A 139 -8.24 18.76 5.49
C TYR A 139 -7.47 19.27 6.70
N GLY A 140 -6.86 20.42 6.59
CA GLY A 140 -6.13 21.05 7.69
C GLY A 140 -5.55 22.38 7.26
N GLU A 141 -4.84 23.02 8.17
CA GLU A 141 -4.02 24.18 7.85
C GLU A 141 -2.91 23.79 6.88
N ARG A 142 -2.46 24.77 6.07
CA ARG A 142 -1.45 24.55 5.02
C ARG A 142 -0.22 23.79 5.52
N ASP A 143 0.29 24.18 6.70
CA ASP A 143 1.49 23.57 7.28
C ASP A 143 1.25 22.13 7.72
N ALA A 144 0.05 21.80 8.22
CA ALA A 144 -0.31 20.44 8.59
C ALA A 144 -0.38 19.54 7.34
N ILE A 145 -0.98 20.05 6.26
CA ILE A 145 -1.03 19.35 4.96
C ILE A 145 0.37 19.16 4.40
N ALA A 146 1.22 20.20 4.43
CA ALA A 146 2.59 20.12 3.94
C ALA A 146 3.42 19.09 4.73
N ARG A 147 3.29 19.07 6.05
CA ARG A 147 3.97 18.03 6.88
C ARG A 147 3.49 16.64 6.53
N THR A 148 2.18 16.46 6.35
CA THR A 148 1.62 15.15 5.95
C THR A 148 2.11 14.74 4.57
N ALA A 149 2.08 15.63 3.58
CA ALA A 149 2.61 15.37 2.24
C ALA A 149 4.10 14.96 2.30
N ASN A 150 4.92 15.69 3.06
CA ASN A 150 6.34 15.36 3.25
C ASN A 150 6.55 14.00 3.94
N GLU A 151 5.69 13.64 4.93
CA GLU A 151 5.73 12.33 5.59
C GLU A 151 5.47 11.21 4.60
N PHE A 152 4.58 11.41 3.63
CA PHE A 152 4.27 10.44 2.57
C PHE A 152 5.09 10.64 1.28
N LYS A 153 6.12 11.51 1.31
CA LYS A 153 7.00 11.78 0.15
C LYS A 153 6.24 12.29 -1.09
N VAL A 154 5.13 13.00 -0.87
CA VAL A 154 4.37 13.65 -1.93
C VAL A 154 4.96 15.03 -2.19
N GLU A 155 5.46 15.26 -3.39
CA GLU A 155 6.04 16.55 -3.77
C GLU A 155 4.96 17.59 -4.12
N ALA A 156 5.15 18.81 -3.62
CA ALA A 156 4.26 19.91 -3.93
C ALA A 156 4.41 20.31 -5.41
N GLY A 157 3.31 20.17 -6.19
CA GLY A 157 3.28 20.53 -7.61
C GLY A 157 3.17 19.36 -8.59
N GLU A 158 3.44 18.14 -8.18
CA GLU A 158 3.23 16.93 -9.01
C GLU A 158 1.79 16.41 -8.90
N HIS A 159 0.83 17.17 -9.42
CA HIS A 159 -0.58 16.79 -9.31
C HIS A 159 -1.01 15.66 -10.27
N HIS A 160 -0.15 15.24 -11.19
CA HIS A 160 -0.48 14.26 -12.24
C HIS A 160 0.03 12.85 -11.97
N SER A 161 0.80 12.63 -10.92
CA SER A 161 1.48 11.35 -10.66
C SER A 161 1.40 10.89 -9.20
N ILE A 162 0.51 11.48 -8.38
CA ILE A 162 0.41 11.11 -6.97
C ILE A 162 -0.17 9.69 -6.86
N PRO A 163 0.56 8.76 -6.22
CA PRO A 163 0.10 7.40 -6.04
C PRO A 163 -0.94 7.28 -4.93
N VAL A 164 -1.62 6.13 -4.88
CA VAL A 164 -2.39 5.72 -3.70
C VAL A 164 -1.46 4.93 -2.77
N PHE A 165 -1.50 5.27 -1.49
CA PHE A 165 -0.74 4.60 -0.44
C PHE A 165 -1.64 3.58 0.27
N LEU A 166 -1.25 2.30 0.28
CA LEU A 166 -1.97 1.27 1.02
C LEU A 166 -1.24 0.96 2.33
N ILE A 167 -1.98 1.11 3.41
CA ILE A 167 -1.49 0.98 4.78
C ILE A 167 -2.23 -0.18 5.42
N ASP A 168 -1.51 -1.10 6.06
CA ASP A 168 -2.09 -2.31 6.65
C ASP A 168 -2.92 -2.01 7.92
N PRO A 169 -3.70 -2.98 8.44
CA PRO A 169 -4.51 -2.79 9.65
C PRO A 169 -3.72 -2.44 10.91
N ARG A 170 -2.40 -2.58 10.89
CA ARG A 170 -1.49 -2.19 11.99
C ARG A 170 -0.96 -0.77 11.82
N GLY A 171 -1.39 -0.04 10.79
CA GLY A 171 -0.95 1.33 10.50
C GLY A 171 0.43 1.42 9.83
N ARG A 172 0.90 0.36 9.18
CA ARG A 172 2.20 0.36 8.48
C ARG A 172 1.99 0.54 7.00
N LEU A 173 2.69 1.50 6.39
CA LEU A 173 2.71 1.65 4.94
C LEU A 173 3.30 0.38 4.31
N ARG A 174 2.58 -0.20 3.37
CA ARG A 174 2.94 -1.44 2.71
C ARG A 174 3.14 -1.27 1.21
N LEU A 175 2.22 -0.60 0.53
CA LEU A 175 2.22 -0.55 -0.92
C LEU A 175 2.06 0.88 -1.44
N ILE A 176 2.69 1.12 -2.59
CA ILE A 176 2.49 2.31 -3.43
C ILE A 176 1.83 1.86 -4.73
N VAL A 177 0.58 2.26 -4.92
CA VAL A 177 -0.19 1.97 -6.13
C VAL A 177 -0.06 3.10 -7.11
N ARG A 178 0.32 2.80 -8.35
CA ARG A 178 0.43 3.79 -9.42
C ARG A 178 -0.96 4.34 -9.82
N PRO A 179 -1.05 5.59 -10.29
CA PRO A 179 -2.33 6.21 -10.68
C PRO A 179 -3.07 5.48 -11.81
N ASP A 180 -2.35 4.76 -12.66
CA ASP A 180 -2.86 4.01 -13.80
C ASP A 180 -3.20 2.53 -13.51
N ALA A 181 -3.11 2.11 -12.25
CA ALA A 181 -3.42 0.74 -11.84
C ALA A 181 -4.91 0.41 -12.05
N ALA A 182 -5.20 -0.79 -12.53
CA ALA A 182 -6.56 -1.28 -12.67
C ALA A 182 -7.23 -1.54 -11.31
N ALA A 183 -8.55 -1.44 -11.26
CA ALA A 183 -9.30 -1.68 -10.03
C ALA A 183 -9.14 -3.11 -9.52
N GLU A 184 -9.00 -4.09 -10.41
CA GLU A 184 -8.76 -5.51 -10.11
C GLU A 184 -7.42 -5.71 -9.41
N SER A 185 -6.36 -5.06 -9.90
CA SER A 185 -5.03 -5.07 -9.29
C SER A 185 -5.06 -4.47 -7.87
N ILE A 186 -5.72 -3.33 -7.71
CA ILE A 186 -5.88 -2.71 -6.38
C ILE A 186 -6.70 -3.64 -5.46
N ALA A 187 -7.76 -4.26 -5.95
CA ALA A 187 -8.59 -5.18 -5.16
C ALA A 187 -7.82 -6.43 -4.76
N HIS A 188 -6.93 -6.96 -5.64
CA HIS A 188 -6.02 -8.05 -5.31
C HIS A 188 -5.12 -7.68 -4.12
N ASP A 189 -4.47 -6.54 -4.20
CA ASP A 189 -3.54 -6.07 -3.18
C ASP A 189 -4.24 -5.74 -1.86
N LEU A 190 -5.44 -5.15 -1.91
CA LEU A 190 -6.26 -4.90 -0.73
C LEU A 190 -6.62 -6.21 -0.02
N ARG A 191 -7.00 -7.27 -0.76
CA ARG A 191 -7.28 -8.61 -0.16
C ARG A 191 -6.05 -9.19 0.53
N ALA A 192 -4.88 -9.04 -0.07
CA ALA A 192 -3.64 -9.55 0.50
C ALA A 192 -3.19 -8.80 1.77
N LEU A 193 -3.73 -7.59 2.01
CA LEU A 193 -3.46 -6.80 3.22
C LEU A 193 -4.52 -7.01 4.33
N LEU A 194 -5.70 -7.56 4.00
CA LEU A 194 -6.82 -7.79 4.93
C LEU A 194 -6.61 -9.01 5.82
#